data_2515742be8ba0d9b0048e86c9c562e09
#
_entry.id   2515742be8ba0d9b0048e86c9c562e09
#
_cell.length_a   1.000
_cell.length_b   1.000
_cell.length_c   1.000
_cell.angle_alpha   90.00
_cell.angle_beta   90.00
_cell.angle_gamma   90.00
#
_symmetry.space_group_name_H-M   'P 1'
#
loop_
_entity.id
_entity.type
_entity.pdbx_description
1 polymer ?
#
loop_
_entity_poly.entity_id
_entity_poly.type
_entity_poly.pdbx_seq_one_letter_code
_entity_poly.pdbx_strand_id
1 'polypeptide(L)'
;DAAKLEFISSAGLRIILRLLKELKQLKIINVSTDVYEILDMTGFTDMLTVEKAFRQISIEGCELIARGGNGCIYRYGEENIVKTYHNGASLDEIRNEKDLCRMVFVKGINTAIPYDVVKVGDSYGSVAEMLSAKSVAKILRANPEKLDECMDIYTDLLKKIHSTPIAEGEMPSMKEVAVNWIKDLESYLPQDQWTKLLDMMKNISEPKFMIHGDYHINNVMIQD
;
A
#
# COMPACT_ATOMS: atom_id res chain seq x y z
N ASP A 1 -23.58 10.49 0.74
CA ASP A 1 -23.32 9.35 -0.14
C ASP A 1 -23.82 9.67 -1.54
N ALA A 2 -22.95 9.58 -2.54
CA ALA A 2 -23.21 9.91 -3.94
C ALA A 2 -23.27 8.68 -4.85
N ALA A 3 -23.44 7.46 -4.31
CA ALA A 3 -23.43 6.22 -5.08
C ALA A 3 -24.46 6.18 -6.24
N LYS A 4 -25.54 6.97 -6.14
CA LYS A 4 -26.59 7.07 -7.17
C LYS A 4 -26.49 8.35 -8.02
N LEU A 5 -25.44 9.14 -7.82
CA LEU A 5 -25.25 10.40 -8.55
C LEU A 5 -24.48 10.11 -9.85
N GLU A 6 -25.21 10.05 -10.96
CA GLU A 6 -24.64 9.77 -12.29
C GLU A 6 -24.08 11.02 -12.95
N PHE A 7 -24.62 12.18 -12.62
CA PHE A 7 -24.26 13.47 -13.21
C PHE A 7 -24.47 14.61 -12.22
N ILE A 8 -23.64 15.63 -12.28
CA ILE A 8 -23.79 16.87 -11.51
C ILE A 8 -23.77 18.09 -12.40
N SER A 9 -24.79 18.93 -12.26
CA SER A 9 -24.87 20.21 -12.96
C SER A 9 -24.27 21.35 -12.14
N SER A 10 -24.11 22.53 -12.76
CA SER A 10 -23.71 23.75 -12.05
C SER A 10 -24.67 24.15 -10.92
N ALA A 11 -25.95 23.81 -11.04
CA ALA A 11 -26.91 23.99 -9.96
C ALA A 11 -26.63 23.03 -8.79
N GLY A 12 -26.30 21.77 -9.07
CA GLY A 12 -25.88 20.80 -8.06
C GLY A 12 -24.59 21.23 -7.32
N LEU A 13 -23.61 21.75 -8.05
CA LEU A 13 -22.39 22.29 -7.45
C LEU A 13 -22.69 23.47 -6.48
N ARG A 14 -23.62 24.35 -6.84
CA ARG A 14 -24.08 25.44 -5.95
C ARG A 14 -24.75 24.91 -4.67
N ILE A 15 -25.48 23.81 -4.75
CA ILE A 15 -26.07 23.15 -3.58
C ILE A 15 -24.96 22.64 -2.66
N ILE A 16 -23.94 21.95 -3.21
CA ILE A 16 -22.79 21.47 -2.44
C ILE A 16 -22.09 22.63 -1.73
N LEU A 17 -21.84 23.76 -2.43
CA LEU A 17 -21.24 24.97 -1.82
C LEU A 17 -22.08 25.52 -0.66
N ARG A 18 -23.41 25.52 -0.80
CA ARG A 18 -24.31 25.95 0.28
C ARG A 18 -24.19 25.04 1.47
N LEU A 19 -24.26 23.70 1.24
CA LEU A 19 -24.11 22.72 2.30
C LEU A 19 -22.79 22.84 3.02
N LEU A 20 -21.68 23.05 2.27
CA LEU A 20 -20.35 23.23 2.88
C LEU A 20 -20.30 24.45 3.80
N LYS A 21 -20.97 25.55 3.43
CA LYS A 21 -21.06 26.75 4.27
C LYS A 21 -21.89 26.55 5.53
N GLU A 22 -22.95 25.77 5.45
CA GLU A 22 -23.85 25.50 6.57
C GLU A 22 -23.28 24.47 7.55
N LEU A 23 -22.65 23.41 7.02
CA LEU A 23 -22.21 22.24 7.81
C LEU A 23 -20.77 22.35 8.31
N LYS A 24 -20.00 23.36 7.90
CA LYS A 24 -18.56 23.55 8.20
C LYS A 24 -17.63 22.40 7.79
N GLN A 25 -18.13 21.18 7.76
CA GLN A 25 -17.44 19.99 7.27
C GLN A 25 -18.42 19.19 6.42
N LEU A 26 -18.00 18.89 5.19
CA LEU A 26 -18.77 18.07 4.25
C LEU A 26 -17.82 17.06 3.62
N LYS A 27 -18.23 15.79 3.64
CA LYS A 27 -17.55 14.71 2.94
C LYS A 27 -18.52 14.09 1.94
N ILE A 28 -18.09 13.90 0.69
CA ILE A 28 -18.88 13.21 -0.35
C ILE A 28 -18.18 11.88 -0.65
N ILE A 29 -18.90 10.78 -0.49
CA ILE A 29 -18.37 9.43 -0.67
C ILE A 29 -19.10 8.70 -1.79
N ASN A 30 -18.47 7.65 -2.34
CA ASN A 30 -18.98 6.81 -3.42
C ASN A 30 -19.29 7.59 -4.71
N VAL A 31 -18.45 8.55 -5.03
CA VAL A 31 -18.60 9.40 -6.22
C VAL A 31 -18.14 8.64 -7.47
N SER A 32 -18.97 8.60 -8.52
CA SER A 32 -18.57 8.04 -9.83
C SER A 32 -17.36 8.79 -10.40
N THR A 33 -16.58 8.13 -11.26
CA THR A 33 -15.39 8.75 -11.86
C THR A 33 -15.74 10.06 -12.57
N ASP A 34 -16.80 10.07 -13.36
CA ASP A 34 -17.23 11.24 -14.14
C ASP A 34 -17.62 12.42 -13.25
N VAL A 35 -18.37 12.15 -12.18
CA VAL A 35 -18.76 13.19 -11.21
C VAL A 35 -17.52 13.67 -10.41
N TYR A 36 -16.60 12.78 -10.08
CA TYR A 36 -15.36 13.15 -9.41
C TYR A 36 -14.52 14.10 -10.26
N GLU A 37 -14.36 13.81 -11.54
CA GLU A 37 -13.61 14.67 -12.47
C GLU A 37 -14.23 16.08 -12.58
N ILE A 38 -15.56 16.18 -12.59
CA ILE A 38 -16.24 17.48 -12.56
C ILE A 38 -15.94 18.22 -11.24
N LEU A 39 -15.99 17.54 -10.09
CA LEU A 39 -15.70 18.13 -8.79
C LEU A 39 -14.23 18.58 -8.71
N ASP A 40 -13.31 17.81 -9.27
CA ASP A 40 -11.89 18.12 -9.31
C ASP A 40 -11.59 19.32 -10.20
N MET A 41 -12.05 19.31 -11.45
CA MET A 41 -11.88 20.42 -12.39
C MET A 41 -12.50 21.74 -11.90
N THR A 42 -13.50 21.65 -11.03
CA THR A 42 -14.18 22.84 -10.47
C THR A 42 -13.63 23.26 -9.10
N GLY A 43 -12.56 22.60 -8.62
CA GLY A 43 -11.87 22.94 -7.37
C GLY A 43 -12.61 22.51 -6.08
N PHE A 44 -13.61 21.64 -6.19
CA PHE A 44 -14.33 21.14 -5.00
C PHE A 44 -13.49 20.18 -4.19
N THR A 45 -12.59 19.42 -4.81
CA THR A 45 -11.68 18.50 -4.14
C THR A 45 -10.66 19.21 -3.23
N ASP A 46 -10.39 20.51 -3.50
CA ASP A 46 -9.56 21.34 -2.63
C ASP A 46 -10.32 21.89 -1.41
N MET A 47 -11.65 21.93 -1.48
CA MET A 47 -12.50 22.53 -0.46
C MET A 47 -13.17 21.52 0.47
N LEU A 48 -13.32 20.27 0.02
CA LEU A 48 -14.01 19.23 0.78
C LEU A 48 -13.44 17.83 0.42
N THR A 49 -13.61 16.88 1.31
CA THR A 49 -13.21 15.50 1.06
C THR A 49 -14.16 14.83 0.08
N VAL A 50 -13.64 14.42 -1.09
CA VAL A 50 -14.37 13.66 -2.09
C VAL A 50 -13.73 12.28 -2.26
N GLU A 51 -14.51 11.22 -2.06
CA GLU A 51 -14.05 9.85 -2.24
C GLU A 51 -14.74 9.19 -3.44
N LYS A 52 -13.93 8.69 -4.37
CA LYS A 52 -14.43 7.92 -5.52
C LYS A 52 -15.11 6.63 -5.08
N ALA A 53 -16.10 6.20 -5.83
CA ALA A 53 -16.63 4.84 -5.71
C ALA A 53 -15.56 3.82 -6.07
N PHE A 54 -15.48 2.75 -5.30
CA PHE A 54 -14.58 1.64 -5.61
C PHE A 54 -15.22 0.73 -6.67
N ARG A 55 -14.44 0.39 -7.69
CA ARG A 55 -14.83 -0.62 -8.66
C ARG A 55 -15.02 -1.96 -7.95
N GLN A 56 -16.17 -2.58 -8.14
CA GLN A 56 -16.42 -3.93 -7.64
C GLN A 56 -15.89 -4.96 -8.61
N ILE A 57 -15.16 -5.95 -8.09
CA ILE A 57 -14.66 -7.08 -8.87
C ILE A 57 -14.98 -8.40 -8.16
N SER A 58 -15.04 -9.48 -8.92
CA SER A 58 -15.11 -10.84 -8.39
C SER A 58 -13.78 -11.55 -8.63
N ILE A 59 -13.35 -12.32 -7.64
CA ILE A 59 -12.21 -13.24 -7.73
C ILE A 59 -12.68 -14.70 -7.84
N GLU A 60 -13.97 -14.93 -8.01
CA GLU A 60 -14.52 -16.27 -8.19
C GLU A 60 -13.96 -16.89 -9.49
N GLY A 61 -13.42 -18.09 -9.38
CA GLY A 61 -12.74 -18.77 -10.47
C GLY A 61 -11.33 -18.28 -10.80
N CYS A 62 -10.82 -17.26 -10.11
CA CYS A 62 -9.46 -16.79 -10.30
C CYS A 62 -8.43 -17.77 -9.70
N GLU A 63 -7.30 -17.94 -10.41
CA GLU A 63 -6.17 -18.75 -9.93
C GLU A 63 -5.52 -18.09 -8.70
N LEU A 64 -5.39 -18.84 -7.62
CA LEU A 64 -4.61 -18.42 -6.45
C LEU A 64 -3.10 -18.57 -6.75
N ILE A 65 -2.40 -17.45 -6.88
CA ILE A 65 -0.95 -17.42 -7.17
C ILE A 65 -0.11 -17.59 -5.89
N ALA A 66 -0.50 -16.89 -4.82
CA ALA A 66 0.23 -16.90 -3.57
C ALA A 66 -0.68 -16.65 -2.37
N ARG A 67 -0.27 -17.20 -1.22
CA ARG A 67 -0.87 -16.93 0.09
C ARG A 67 0.23 -16.53 1.05
N GLY A 68 0.08 -15.37 1.65
CA GLY A 68 0.97 -14.83 2.68
C GLY A 68 0.25 -14.57 4.00
N GLY A 69 0.98 -14.08 4.99
CA GLY A 69 0.43 -13.72 6.31
C GLY A 69 -0.63 -12.62 6.22
N ASN A 70 -0.45 -11.66 5.33
CA ASN A 70 -1.31 -10.48 5.21
C ASN A 70 -2.43 -10.63 4.17
N GLY A 71 -2.44 -11.69 3.35
CA GLY A 71 -3.46 -11.83 2.31
C GLY A 71 -3.19 -12.91 1.28
N CYS A 72 -4.02 -12.89 0.24
CA CYS A 72 -3.92 -13.78 -0.90
C CYS A 72 -3.77 -12.98 -2.19
N ILE A 73 -3.03 -13.53 -3.15
CA ILE A 73 -2.83 -12.95 -4.48
C ILE A 73 -3.47 -13.87 -5.50
N TYR A 74 -4.36 -13.30 -6.28
CA TYR A 74 -5.07 -13.99 -7.35
C TYR A 74 -4.70 -13.43 -8.72
N ARG A 75 -4.64 -14.28 -9.75
CA ARG A 75 -4.56 -13.84 -11.13
C ARG A 75 -5.87 -13.18 -11.54
N TYR A 76 -5.78 -11.97 -12.09
CA TYR A 76 -6.95 -11.21 -12.54
C TYR A 76 -6.76 -10.77 -14.00
N GLY A 77 -7.25 -11.61 -14.90
CA GLY A 77 -6.95 -11.48 -16.32
C GLY A 77 -5.52 -11.92 -16.67
N GLU A 78 -5.01 -11.44 -17.79
CA GLU A 78 -3.69 -11.85 -18.31
C GLU A 78 -2.53 -11.06 -17.68
N GLU A 79 -2.74 -9.77 -17.43
CA GLU A 79 -1.69 -8.82 -17.05
C GLU A 79 -1.81 -8.30 -15.61
N ASN A 80 -2.80 -8.76 -14.85
CA ASN A 80 -3.06 -8.21 -13.53
C ASN A 80 -3.13 -9.28 -12.44
N ILE A 81 -2.88 -8.83 -11.24
CA ILE A 81 -3.15 -9.55 -10.00
C ILE A 81 -4.10 -8.74 -9.12
N VAL A 82 -4.82 -9.45 -8.26
CA VAL A 82 -5.57 -8.85 -7.15
C VAL A 82 -5.03 -9.41 -5.85
N LYS A 83 -4.55 -8.54 -5.00
CA LYS A 83 -4.23 -8.86 -3.61
C LYS A 83 -5.46 -8.58 -2.75
N THR A 84 -5.93 -9.61 -2.05
CA THR A 84 -6.95 -9.50 -0.99
C THR A 84 -6.25 -9.56 0.36
N TYR A 85 -6.84 -8.92 1.37
CA TYR A 85 -6.23 -8.82 2.69
C TYR A 85 -7.00 -9.67 3.69
N HIS A 86 -6.28 -10.28 4.63
CA HIS A 86 -6.90 -11.04 5.72
C HIS A 86 -7.43 -10.10 6.80
N ASN A 87 -8.52 -10.53 7.46
CA ASN A 87 -9.00 -10.02 8.75
C ASN A 87 -9.08 -8.49 8.89
N GLY A 88 -9.76 -7.83 7.94
CA GLY A 88 -10.20 -6.47 8.18
C GLY A 88 -9.12 -5.40 8.05
N ALA A 89 -8.15 -5.59 7.14
CA ALA A 89 -7.28 -4.48 6.76
C ALA A 89 -8.15 -3.27 6.38
N SER A 90 -7.88 -2.15 7.01
CA SER A 90 -8.61 -0.91 6.75
C SER A 90 -8.31 -0.39 5.35
N LEU A 91 -9.23 0.37 4.80
CA LEU A 91 -9.03 1.03 3.51
C LEU A 91 -7.78 1.93 3.52
N ASP A 92 -7.51 2.57 4.64
CA ASP A 92 -6.35 3.46 4.79
C ASP A 92 -5.03 2.68 4.80
N GLU A 93 -4.98 1.50 5.40
CA GLU A 93 -3.80 0.62 5.32
C GLU A 93 -3.52 0.19 3.87
N ILE A 94 -4.56 -0.17 3.11
CA ILE A 94 -4.42 -0.57 1.70
C ILE A 94 -3.96 0.59 0.83
N ARG A 95 -4.50 1.79 1.07
CA ARG A 95 -4.07 3.02 0.37
C ARG A 95 -2.63 3.37 0.70
N ASN A 96 -2.25 3.30 1.96
CA ASN A 96 -0.88 3.56 2.40
C ASN A 96 0.11 2.57 1.76
N GLU A 97 -0.22 1.28 1.70
CA GLU A 97 0.61 0.29 0.99
C GLU A 97 0.78 0.66 -0.49
N LYS A 98 -0.30 1.03 -1.17
CA LYS A 98 -0.27 1.48 -2.56
C LYS A 98 0.62 2.70 -2.75
N ASP A 99 0.47 3.70 -1.90
CA ASP A 99 1.24 4.96 -2.01
C ASP A 99 2.72 4.74 -1.71
N LEU A 100 3.05 3.85 -0.75
CA LEU A 100 4.42 3.42 -0.48
C LEU A 100 5.05 2.71 -1.69
N CYS A 101 4.36 1.74 -2.30
CA CYS A 101 4.86 1.05 -3.49
C CYS A 101 5.12 2.03 -4.64
N ARG A 102 4.22 2.99 -4.85
CA ARG A 102 4.38 4.03 -5.87
C ARG A 102 5.59 4.92 -5.59
N MET A 103 5.78 5.32 -4.34
CA MET A 103 6.93 6.13 -3.92
C MET A 103 8.25 5.39 -4.11
N VAL A 104 8.31 4.12 -3.71
CA VAL A 104 9.47 3.24 -3.89
C VAL A 104 9.82 3.11 -5.38
N PHE A 105 8.82 2.94 -6.25
CA PHE A 105 9.00 2.87 -7.69
C PHE A 105 9.58 4.18 -8.27
N VAL A 106 9.04 5.33 -7.87
CA VAL A 106 9.52 6.65 -8.30
C VAL A 106 10.98 6.88 -7.89
N LYS A 107 11.42 6.30 -6.77
CA LYS A 107 12.83 6.33 -6.33
C LYS A 107 13.72 5.34 -7.09
N GLY A 108 13.19 4.66 -8.10
CA GLY A 108 13.95 3.77 -8.99
C GLY A 108 14.16 2.37 -8.44
N ILE A 109 13.42 1.95 -7.41
CA ILE A 109 13.39 0.56 -6.97
C ILE A 109 12.27 -0.16 -7.72
N ASN A 110 12.63 -1.19 -8.47
CA ASN A 110 11.65 -1.98 -9.21
C ASN A 110 10.73 -2.72 -8.23
N THR A 111 9.43 -2.50 -8.35
CA THR A 111 8.38 -3.16 -7.58
C THR A 111 7.12 -3.27 -8.43
N ALA A 112 6.26 -4.23 -8.13
CA ALA A 112 4.93 -4.28 -8.74
C ALA A 112 4.17 -3.00 -8.38
N ILE A 113 3.57 -2.36 -9.39
CA ILE A 113 2.86 -1.10 -9.20
C ILE A 113 1.39 -1.41 -8.95
N PRO A 114 0.85 -1.12 -7.75
CA PRO A 114 -0.57 -1.16 -7.52
C PRO A 114 -1.24 0.05 -8.19
N TYR A 115 -2.18 -0.19 -9.12
CA TYR A 115 -2.87 0.90 -9.82
C TYR A 115 -4.17 1.30 -9.17
N ASP A 116 -4.87 0.35 -8.54
CA ASP A 116 -6.24 0.59 -8.10
C ASP A 116 -6.53 -0.10 -6.76
N VAL A 117 -7.42 0.50 -5.99
CA VAL A 117 -8.06 -0.13 -4.84
C VAL A 117 -9.49 -0.47 -5.23
N VAL A 118 -9.88 -1.71 -5.04
CA VAL A 118 -11.15 -2.27 -5.50
C VAL A 118 -11.94 -2.88 -4.35
N LYS A 119 -13.23 -3.08 -4.56
CA LYS A 119 -14.07 -3.88 -3.69
C LYS A 119 -14.11 -5.32 -4.16
N VAL A 120 -13.84 -6.27 -3.24
CA VAL A 120 -13.88 -7.72 -3.48
C VAL A 120 -14.85 -8.31 -2.46
N GLY A 121 -16.09 -8.55 -2.88
CA GLY A 121 -17.18 -8.87 -1.94
C GLY A 121 -17.40 -7.73 -0.93
N ASP A 122 -17.38 -8.06 0.36
CA ASP A 122 -17.53 -7.06 1.44
C ASP A 122 -16.20 -6.43 1.89
N SER A 123 -15.08 -6.85 1.29
CA SER A 123 -13.74 -6.39 1.64
C SER A 123 -13.13 -5.53 0.54
N TYR A 124 -11.94 -4.99 0.81
CA TYR A 124 -11.14 -4.28 -0.18
C TYR A 124 -9.96 -5.13 -0.65
N GLY A 125 -9.49 -4.85 -1.85
CA GLY A 125 -8.29 -5.41 -2.44
C GLY A 125 -7.52 -4.37 -3.23
N SER A 126 -6.29 -4.69 -3.61
CA SER A 126 -5.50 -3.87 -4.53
C SER A 126 -5.25 -4.63 -5.83
N VAL A 127 -5.37 -3.92 -6.96
CA VAL A 127 -5.02 -4.42 -8.29
C VAL A 127 -3.63 -3.93 -8.63
N ALA A 128 -2.77 -4.85 -9.06
CA ALA A 128 -1.41 -4.53 -9.47
C ALA A 128 -1.04 -5.28 -10.76
N GLU A 129 0.07 -4.89 -11.35
CA GLU A 129 0.68 -5.56 -12.48
C GLU A 129 1.05 -7.01 -12.14
N MET A 130 0.78 -7.92 -13.07
CA MET A 130 1.27 -9.28 -13.03
C MET A 130 2.72 -9.31 -13.54
N LEU A 131 3.67 -9.45 -12.64
CA LEU A 131 5.06 -9.58 -13.04
C LEU A 131 5.34 -10.96 -13.64
N SER A 132 5.95 -11.01 -14.84
CA SER A 132 6.53 -12.23 -15.41
C SER A 132 7.86 -12.50 -14.70
N ALA A 133 7.79 -12.94 -13.45
CA ALA A 133 8.94 -13.09 -12.57
C ALA A 133 8.74 -14.27 -11.60
N LYS A 134 9.86 -14.79 -11.09
CA LYS A 134 9.86 -15.83 -10.06
C LYS A 134 10.60 -15.33 -8.83
N SER A 135 10.14 -15.71 -7.64
CA SER A 135 10.91 -15.39 -6.43
C SER A 135 12.25 -16.13 -6.43
N VAL A 136 13.26 -15.52 -5.84
CA VAL A 136 14.57 -16.14 -5.61
C VAL A 136 14.41 -17.51 -4.95
N ALA A 137 13.53 -17.64 -3.97
CA ALA A 137 13.24 -18.93 -3.34
C ALA A 137 12.70 -19.99 -4.33
N LYS A 138 11.84 -19.59 -5.27
CA LYS A 138 11.28 -20.52 -6.28
C LYS A 138 12.35 -20.91 -7.29
N ILE A 139 13.22 -20.00 -7.70
CA ILE A 139 14.34 -20.26 -8.60
C ILE A 139 15.31 -21.25 -7.96
N LEU A 140 15.74 -20.99 -6.73
CA LEU A 140 16.72 -21.83 -6.03
C LEU A 140 16.20 -23.24 -5.69
N ARG A 141 14.88 -23.39 -5.47
CA ARG A 141 14.28 -24.73 -5.29
C ARG A 141 14.32 -25.55 -6.59
N ALA A 142 14.15 -24.91 -7.73
CA ALA A 142 14.17 -25.58 -9.02
C ALA A 142 15.59 -25.76 -9.57
N ASN A 143 16.50 -24.83 -9.29
CA ASN A 143 17.85 -24.73 -9.83
C ASN A 143 18.84 -24.30 -8.73
N PRO A 144 19.23 -25.20 -7.81
CA PRO A 144 20.16 -24.87 -6.72
C PRO A 144 21.53 -24.34 -7.20
N GLU A 145 21.94 -24.73 -8.41
CA GLU A 145 23.19 -24.29 -9.05
C GLU A 145 23.21 -22.79 -9.37
N LYS A 146 22.05 -22.12 -9.38
CA LYS A 146 21.94 -20.67 -9.59
C LYS A 146 22.13 -19.84 -8.30
N LEU A 147 22.67 -20.45 -7.24
CA LEU A 147 22.79 -19.78 -5.94
C LEU A 147 23.59 -18.48 -6.05
N ASP A 148 24.77 -18.53 -6.64
CA ASP A 148 25.67 -17.36 -6.69
C ASP A 148 25.04 -16.23 -7.52
N GLU A 149 24.48 -16.54 -8.71
CA GLU A 149 23.78 -15.57 -9.56
C GLU A 149 22.60 -14.90 -8.81
N CYS A 150 21.79 -15.72 -8.15
CA CYS A 150 20.65 -15.20 -7.38
C CYS A 150 21.09 -14.34 -6.19
N MET A 151 22.18 -14.70 -5.52
CA MET A 151 22.69 -13.95 -4.37
C MET A 151 23.35 -12.63 -4.77
N ASP A 152 23.96 -12.56 -5.93
CA ASP A 152 24.48 -11.30 -6.49
C ASP A 152 23.32 -10.33 -6.74
N ILE A 153 22.27 -10.74 -7.46
CA ILE A 153 21.07 -9.93 -7.71
C ILE A 153 20.40 -9.50 -6.39
N TYR A 154 20.23 -10.46 -5.48
CA TYR A 154 19.62 -10.24 -4.16
C TYR A 154 20.41 -9.19 -3.37
N THR A 155 21.73 -9.32 -3.31
CA THR A 155 22.60 -8.43 -2.56
C THR A 155 22.67 -7.03 -3.18
N ASP A 156 22.72 -6.94 -4.51
CA ASP A 156 22.79 -5.66 -5.22
C ASP A 156 21.48 -4.88 -5.10
N LEU A 157 20.32 -5.55 -5.12
CA LEU A 157 19.06 -4.92 -4.84
C LEU A 157 19.00 -4.41 -3.39
N LEU A 158 19.47 -5.18 -2.42
CA LEU A 158 19.54 -4.75 -1.01
C LEU A 158 20.41 -3.50 -0.84
N LYS A 159 21.61 -3.50 -1.44
CA LYS A 159 22.51 -2.33 -1.45
C LYS A 159 21.83 -1.12 -2.07
N LYS A 160 21.14 -1.30 -3.20
CA LYS A 160 20.40 -0.23 -3.87
C LYS A 160 19.32 0.35 -2.96
N ILE A 161 18.51 -0.48 -2.31
CA ILE A 161 17.50 -0.04 -1.34
C ILE A 161 18.16 0.76 -0.21
N HIS A 162 19.20 0.20 0.43
CA HIS A 162 19.86 0.81 1.58
C HIS A 162 20.74 2.03 1.23
N SER A 163 21.00 2.29 -0.04
CA SER A 163 21.65 3.52 -0.53
C SER A 163 20.67 4.57 -1.05
N THR A 164 19.38 4.26 -1.14
CA THR A 164 18.35 5.19 -1.61
C THR A 164 17.98 6.17 -0.50
N PRO A 165 18.28 7.48 -0.64
CA PRO A 165 18.00 8.47 0.38
C PRO A 165 16.50 8.75 0.47
N ILE A 166 16.04 9.00 1.70
CA ILE A 166 14.68 9.46 2.00
C ILE A 166 14.73 10.79 2.74
N ALA A 167 13.84 11.70 2.38
CA ALA A 167 13.66 12.94 3.12
C ALA A 167 12.87 12.72 4.41
N GLU A 168 13.03 13.63 5.36
CA GLU A 168 12.26 13.58 6.61
C GLU A 168 10.76 13.67 6.31
N GLY A 169 9.99 12.74 6.88
CA GLY A 169 8.54 12.63 6.67
C GLY A 169 8.09 12.06 5.32
N GLU A 170 9.02 11.72 4.43
CA GLU A 170 8.68 11.16 3.11
C GLU A 170 8.17 9.71 3.18
N MET A 171 8.66 8.95 4.15
CA MET A 171 8.24 7.57 4.41
C MET A 171 7.98 7.37 5.91
N PRO A 172 7.16 6.36 6.30
CA PRO A 172 7.01 5.99 7.70
C PRO A 172 8.37 5.67 8.33
N SER A 173 8.63 6.23 9.51
CA SER A 173 9.85 5.93 10.27
C SER A 173 9.75 4.54 10.89
N MET A 174 10.64 3.63 10.53
CA MET A 174 10.73 2.31 11.19
C MET A 174 11.09 2.42 12.67
N LYS A 175 11.75 3.51 13.08
CA LYS A 175 11.98 3.81 14.49
C LYS A 175 10.66 4.07 15.22
N GLU A 176 9.77 4.88 14.65
CA GLU A 176 8.44 5.13 15.22
C GLU A 176 7.59 3.85 15.27
N VAL A 177 7.61 3.06 14.20
CA VAL A 177 6.93 1.77 14.16
C VAL A 177 7.44 0.84 15.26
N ALA A 178 8.75 0.70 15.41
CA ALA A 178 9.36 -0.12 16.46
C ALA A 178 9.04 0.39 17.87
N VAL A 179 9.05 1.71 18.09
CA VAL A 179 8.63 2.32 19.36
C VAL A 179 7.18 1.97 19.69
N ASN A 180 6.28 2.00 18.71
CA ASN A 180 4.88 1.64 18.94
C ASN A 180 4.74 0.15 19.28
N TRP A 181 5.41 -0.74 18.57
CA TRP A 181 5.43 -2.17 18.92
C TRP A 181 5.97 -2.42 20.34
N ILE A 182 7.02 -1.70 20.77
CA ILE A 182 7.54 -1.81 22.12
C ILE A 182 6.52 -1.31 23.15
N LYS A 183 5.79 -0.25 22.86
CA LYS A 183 4.70 0.23 23.75
C LYS A 183 3.62 -0.82 23.92
N ASP A 184 3.23 -1.54 22.87
CA ASP A 184 2.23 -2.60 22.92
C ASP A 184 2.68 -3.79 23.77
N LEU A 185 4.00 -3.94 24.00
CA LEU A 185 4.58 -4.99 24.83
C LEU A 185 4.63 -4.65 26.33
N GLU A 186 4.17 -3.47 26.76
CA GLU A 186 4.25 -3.02 28.16
C GLU A 186 3.64 -4.01 29.15
N SER A 187 2.50 -4.62 28.79
CA SER A 187 1.83 -5.62 29.65
C SER A 187 2.44 -7.02 29.62
N TYR A 188 3.38 -7.28 28.71
CA TYR A 188 4.01 -8.60 28.50
C TYR A 188 5.45 -8.68 29.01
N LEU A 189 6.07 -7.54 29.30
CA LEU A 189 7.47 -7.47 29.71
C LEU A 189 7.62 -6.91 31.13
N PRO A 190 8.65 -7.36 31.91
CA PRO A 190 9.04 -6.65 33.11
C PRO A 190 9.38 -5.19 32.83
N GLN A 191 9.00 -4.30 33.76
CA GLN A 191 9.11 -2.85 33.56
C GLN A 191 10.52 -2.38 33.23
N ASP A 192 11.53 -2.97 33.84
CA ASP A 192 12.95 -2.66 33.60
C ASP A 192 13.38 -3.03 32.16
N GLN A 193 12.91 -4.17 31.64
CA GLN A 193 13.20 -4.62 30.28
C GLN A 193 12.47 -3.74 29.25
N TRP A 194 11.22 -3.44 29.48
CA TRP A 194 10.42 -2.55 28.62
C TRP A 194 11.03 -1.15 28.53
N THR A 195 11.41 -0.54 29.68
CA THR A 195 12.07 0.75 29.73
C THR A 195 13.40 0.72 28.99
N LYS A 196 14.19 -0.34 29.15
CA LYS A 196 15.46 -0.52 28.45
C LYS A 196 15.30 -0.55 26.93
N LEU A 197 14.28 -1.25 26.42
CA LEU A 197 14.00 -1.28 24.99
C LEU A 197 13.64 0.11 24.44
N LEU A 198 12.79 0.87 25.14
CA LEU A 198 12.47 2.24 24.74
C LEU A 198 13.71 3.15 24.75
N ASP A 199 14.57 3.04 25.74
CA ASP A 199 15.80 3.83 25.82
C ASP A 199 16.80 3.46 24.71
N MET A 200 16.87 2.18 24.32
CA MET A 200 17.65 1.77 23.16
C MET A 200 17.14 2.44 21.89
N MET A 201 15.82 2.50 21.69
CA MET A 201 15.22 3.13 20.51
C MET A 201 15.46 4.65 20.46
N LYS A 202 15.47 5.33 21.60
CA LYS A 202 15.79 6.78 21.67
C LYS A 202 17.19 7.10 21.12
N ASN A 203 18.14 6.18 21.34
CA ASN A 203 19.55 6.35 20.94
C ASN A 203 19.81 5.99 19.46
N ILE A 204 18.83 5.40 18.75
CA ILE A 204 18.94 5.14 17.32
C ILE A 204 18.69 6.46 16.57
N SER A 205 19.61 6.83 15.67
CA SER A 205 19.44 8.00 14.81
C SER A 205 18.26 7.80 13.85
N GLU A 206 17.64 8.89 13.42
CA GLU A 206 16.59 8.81 12.39
C GLU A 206 17.16 8.22 11.10
N PRO A 207 16.43 7.33 10.44
CA PRO A 207 16.84 6.73 9.18
C PRO A 207 16.95 7.82 8.10
N LYS A 208 18.03 7.76 7.32
CA LYS A 208 18.25 8.66 6.17
C LYS A 208 18.14 7.91 4.85
N PHE A 209 18.03 6.61 4.91
CA PHE A 209 17.96 5.72 3.77
C PHE A 209 16.80 4.77 3.89
N MET A 210 16.33 4.32 2.74
CA MET A 210 15.24 3.36 2.67
C MET A 210 15.65 2.01 3.27
N ILE A 211 14.71 1.36 3.94
CA ILE A 211 14.82 -0.05 4.32
C ILE A 211 13.57 -0.79 3.86
N HIS A 212 13.71 -2.08 3.58
CA HIS A 212 12.58 -2.89 3.09
C HIS A 212 11.67 -3.37 4.24
N GLY A 213 12.24 -3.62 5.42
CA GLY A 213 11.50 -4.11 6.61
C GLY A 213 11.19 -5.62 6.62
N ASP A 214 11.10 -6.27 5.44
CA ASP A 214 10.84 -7.72 5.30
C ASP A 214 11.59 -8.30 4.10
N TYR A 215 12.92 -8.06 4.04
CA TYR A 215 13.76 -8.46 2.92
C TYR A 215 14.20 -9.91 3.02
N HIS A 216 13.54 -10.78 2.28
CA HIS A 216 13.88 -12.20 2.22
C HIS A 216 13.62 -12.79 0.81
N ILE A 217 14.16 -13.98 0.55
CA ILE A 217 14.21 -14.61 -0.78
C ILE A 217 12.82 -14.91 -1.41
N ASN A 218 11.73 -14.91 -0.66
CA ASN A 218 10.39 -15.01 -1.23
C ASN A 218 9.84 -13.66 -1.72
N ASN A 219 10.38 -12.53 -1.21
CA ASN A 219 9.92 -11.18 -1.54
C ASN A 219 10.76 -10.52 -2.64
N VAL A 220 11.87 -11.15 -3.06
CA VAL A 220 12.66 -10.68 -4.18
C VAL A 220 12.33 -11.52 -5.42
N MET A 221 11.88 -10.83 -6.47
CA MET A 221 11.47 -11.43 -7.73
C MET A 221 12.51 -11.15 -8.80
N ILE A 222 12.81 -12.16 -9.62
CA ILE A 222 13.71 -12.04 -10.77
C ILE A 222 12.87 -12.31 -12.02
N GLN A 223 12.92 -11.39 -12.97
CA GLN A 223 12.32 -11.55 -14.30
C GLN A 223 13.15 -12.51 -15.13
N ASP A 224 12.47 -13.35 -15.92
CA ASP A 224 13.11 -14.30 -16.88
C ASP A 224 13.76 -13.54 -18.03
#